data_853b13c576145b247eb32312d5b94cdb
#
_entry.id   853b13c576145b247eb32312d5b94cdb
#
_cell.length_a   1.000
_cell.length_b   1.000
_cell.length_c   1.000
_cell.angle_alpha   90.00
_cell.angle_beta   90.00
_cell.angle_gamma   90.00
#
_symmetry.space_group_name_H-M   'P 1'
#
loop_
_entity.id
_entity.type
_entity.pdbx_description
1 polymer ?
#
loop_
_entity_poly.entity_id
_entity_poly.type
_entity_poly.pdbx_seq_one_letter_code
_entity_poly.pdbx_strand_id
1 'polypeptide(L)'
;NFSDAAVTAAGEVMALDWGITLQCDTTGKEDASSVGVRSHFIHPVLPEADGTTKNVFPCKVERVIEDVFSYILIVSTKEEARIRVDVTKEQWQQYQKHISGNKIWIGIDEKDVMLLK
;
A
#
# COMPACT_ATOMS: atom_id res chain seq x y z
N ASN A 1 1.30 -9.29 -0.22
CA ASN A 1 -0.10 -8.84 -0.21
C ASN A 1 -0.71 -9.00 -1.60
N PHE A 2 -1.88 -9.60 -1.67
CA PHE A 2 -2.59 -9.84 -2.93
C PHE A 2 -4.04 -9.40 -2.81
N SER A 3 -4.58 -8.94 -3.92
CA SER A 3 -6.00 -8.57 -4.04
C SER A 3 -6.51 -9.01 -5.41
N ASP A 4 -7.77 -9.35 -5.49
CA ASP A 4 -8.43 -9.42 -6.80
C ASP A 4 -8.37 -8.04 -7.45
N ALA A 5 -8.26 -8.01 -8.76
CA ALA A 5 -8.03 -6.76 -9.48
C ALA A 5 -8.74 -6.75 -10.82
N ALA A 6 -8.99 -5.55 -11.31
CA ALA A 6 -9.47 -5.30 -12.66
C ALA A 6 -8.73 -4.10 -13.24
N VAL A 7 -8.25 -4.24 -14.46
CA VAL A 7 -7.66 -3.13 -15.20
C VAL A 7 -8.80 -2.29 -15.75
N THR A 8 -8.97 -1.08 -15.24
CA THR A 8 -10.11 -0.21 -15.57
C THR A 8 -9.79 0.74 -16.71
N ALA A 9 -8.52 1.06 -16.91
CA ALA A 9 -8.05 1.94 -17.97
C ALA A 9 -6.56 1.69 -18.19
N ALA A 10 -6.02 2.23 -19.28
CA ALA A 10 -4.57 2.18 -19.52
C ALA A 10 -3.84 2.86 -18.35
N GLY A 11 -2.95 2.11 -17.71
CA GLY A 11 -2.20 2.61 -16.57
C GLY A 11 -2.95 2.64 -15.24
N GLU A 12 -4.16 2.05 -15.18
CA GLU A 12 -4.99 2.07 -13.97
C GLU A 12 -5.54 0.69 -13.63
N VAL A 13 -5.37 0.31 -12.38
CA VAL A 13 -5.83 -0.98 -11.85
C VAL A 13 -6.60 -0.75 -10.55
N MET A 14 -7.78 -1.33 -10.46
CA MET A 14 -8.54 -1.32 -9.21
C MET A 14 -8.23 -2.60 -8.43
N ALA A 15 -7.68 -2.45 -7.23
CA ALA A 15 -7.49 -3.54 -6.28
C ALA A 15 -8.80 -3.73 -5.52
N LEU A 16 -9.59 -4.71 -5.94
CA LEU A 16 -10.99 -4.84 -5.52
C LEU A 16 -11.15 -5.12 -4.05
N ASP A 17 -10.30 -5.99 -3.49
CA ASP A 17 -10.38 -6.34 -2.07
C ASP A 17 -9.93 -5.19 -1.17
N TRP A 18 -8.98 -4.39 -1.65
CA TRP A 18 -8.46 -3.25 -0.88
C TRP A 18 -9.31 -1.99 -1.03
N GLY A 19 -10.13 -1.93 -2.07
CA GLY A 19 -10.93 -0.74 -2.34
C GLY A 19 -10.10 0.46 -2.77
N ILE A 20 -8.95 0.24 -3.41
CA ILE A 20 -8.06 1.30 -3.85
C ILE A 20 -7.73 1.15 -5.33
N THR A 21 -7.46 2.29 -5.98
CA THR A 21 -7.05 2.33 -7.38
C THR A 21 -5.55 2.63 -7.44
N LEU A 22 -4.83 1.77 -8.15
CA LEU A 22 -3.39 1.88 -8.33
C LEU A 22 -3.06 2.33 -9.73
N GLN A 23 -2.02 3.13 -9.87
CA GLN A 23 -1.47 3.51 -11.16
C GLN A 23 -0.17 2.75 -11.39
N CYS A 24 -0.06 2.08 -12.53
CA CYS A 24 1.11 1.31 -12.89
C CYS A 24 1.09 1.03 -14.40
N ASP A 25 2.16 0.45 -14.93
CA ASP A 25 2.20 0.04 -16.32
C ASP A 25 1.32 -1.19 -16.53
N THR A 26 0.26 -1.05 -17.34
CA THR A 26 -0.67 -2.14 -17.66
C THR A 26 -0.42 -2.73 -19.04
N THR A 27 0.62 -2.32 -19.75
CA THR A 27 0.93 -2.75 -21.11
C THR A 27 1.11 -4.28 -21.16
N GLY A 28 0.30 -4.95 -22.00
CA GLY A 28 0.33 -6.41 -22.12
C GLY A 28 -0.32 -7.14 -20.96
N LYS A 29 -0.95 -6.44 -20.03
CA LYS A 29 -1.56 -7.04 -18.83
C LYS A 29 -2.99 -6.56 -18.60
N GLU A 30 -3.67 -6.19 -19.64
CA GLU A 30 -5.02 -5.63 -19.56
C GLU A 30 -6.04 -6.67 -19.07
N ASP A 31 -5.70 -7.96 -19.13
CA ASP A 31 -6.53 -9.06 -18.64
C ASP A 31 -6.14 -9.53 -17.23
N ALA A 32 -5.30 -8.81 -16.53
CA ALA A 32 -4.91 -9.16 -15.17
C ALA A 32 -6.14 -9.25 -14.26
N SER A 33 -6.17 -10.29 -13.41
CA SER A 33 -7.26 -10.53 -12.48
C SER A 33 -6.85 -10.42 -11.02
N SER A 34 -5.56 -10.25 -10.75
CA SER A 34 -5.08 -10.00 -9.39
C SER A 34 -3.88 -9.06 -9.40
N VAL A 35 -3.65 -8.42 -8.27
CA VAL A 35 -2.53 -7.53 -8.05
C VAL A 35 -1.81 -7.96 -6.77
N GLY A 36 -0.49 -7.88 -6.79
CA GLY A 36 0.33 -8.18 -5.64
C GLY A 36 1.33 -7.08 -5.37
N VAL A 37 1.64 -6.84 -4.10
CA VAL A 37 2.69 -5.93 -3.67
C VAL A 37 3.41 -6.56 -2.49
N ARG A 38 4.71 -6.66 -2.58
CA ARG A 38 5.52 -7.18 -1.48
C ARG A 38 5.50 -6.22 -0.30
N SER A 39 5.42 -6.77 0.91
CA SER A 39 5.25 -5.97 2.12
C SER A 39 6.36 -4.94 2.35
N HIS A 40 7.59 -5.25 1.95
CA HIS A 40 8.72 -4.32 2.12
C HIS A 40 8.78 -3.22 1.04
N PHE A 41 7.93 -3.28 0.02
CA PHE A 41 7.80 -2.23 -0.98
C PHE A 41 6.66 -1.27 -0.69
N ILE A 42 5.92 -1.48 0.39
CA ILE A 42 4.88 -0.56 0.85
C ILE A 42 5.52 0.31 1.93
N HIS A 43 5.43 1.62 1.77
CA HIS A 43 6.10 2.56 2.66
C HIS A 43 5.11 3.44 3.40
N PRO A 44 5.34 3.68 4.71
CA PRO A 44 4.68 4.81 5.36
C PRO A 44 5.15 6.10 4.69
N VAL A 45 4.21 7.00 4.44
CA VAL A 45 4.53 8.31 3.86
C VAL A 45 3.86 9.41 4.67
N LEU A 46 4.46 10.60 4.67
CA LEU A 46 3.81 11.76 5.24
C LEU A 46 2.81 12.29 4.23
N PRO A 47 1.59 12.63 4.67
CA PRO A 47 0.59 13.15 3.73
C PRO A 47 1.08 14.50 3.19
N GLU A 48 1.18 14.57 1.85
CA GLU A 48 1.50 15.82 1.19
C GLU A 48 0.26 16.71 1.19
N ALA A 49 0.49 17.99 1.37
CA ALA A 49 -0.61 18.94 1.51
C ALA A 49 -1.47 19.06 0.23
N ASP A 50 -0.90 18.77 -0.93
CA ASP A 50 -1.58 18.93 -2.21
C ASP A 50 -2.30 17.68 -2.70
N GLY A 51 -2.08 16.53 -2.07
CA GLY A 51 -2.75 15.29 -2.43
C GLY A 51 -2.43 14.76 -3.84
N THR A 52 -1.34 15.23 -4.45
CA THR A 52 -1.00 14.85 -5.83
C THR A 52 -0.14 13.61 -5.94
N THR A 53 0.30 13.04 -4.82
CA THR A 53 1.16 11.86 -4.83
C THR A 53 0.37 10.63 -5.25
N LYS A 54 0.83 9.96 -6.30
CA LYS A 54 0.20 8.75 -6.81
C LYS A 54 0.38 7.58 -5.85
N ASN A 55 -0.61 6.69 -5.81
CA ASN A 55 -0.55 5.44 -5.05
C ASN A 55 -0.27 5.66 -3.55
N VAL A 56 -0.86 6.71 -2.98
CA VAL A 56 -0.80 7.02 -1.56
C VAL A 56 -2.21 6.93 -0.99
N PHE A 57 -2.37 6.13 0.07
CA PHE A 57 -3.69 5.80 0.62
C PHE A 57 -3.70 5.91 2.14
N PRO A 58 -4.81 6.41 2.71
CA PRO A 58 -4.97 6.39 4.16
C PRO A 58 -5.36 4.99 4.63
N CYS A 59 -4.76 4.56 5.72
CA CYS A 59 -5.05 3.28 6.36
C CYS A 59 -5.09 3.45 7.87
N LYS A 60 -5.60 2.42 8.54
CA LYS A 60 -5.62 2.35 9.99
C LYS A 60 -4.62 1.30 10.45
N VAL A 61 -3.77 1.64 11.40
CA VAL A 61 -2.84 0.68 12.00
C VAL A 61 -3.64 -0.21 12.95
N GLU A 62 -3.76 -1.48 12.61
CA GLU A 62 -4.45 -2.47 13.45
C GLU A 62 -3.48 -3.11 14.43
N ARG A 63 -2.24 -3.32 14.03
CA ARG A 63 -1.26 -4.04 14.83
C ARG A 63 0.15 -3.67 14.44
N VAL A 64 1.04 -3.62 15.42
CA VAL A 64 2.49 -3.42 15.22
C VAL A 64 3.19 -4.60 15.86
N ILE A 65 3.98 -5.33 15.08
CA ILE A 65 4.73 -6.49 15.56
C ILE A 65 6.21 -6.16 15.47
N GLU A 66 6.91 -6.24 16.59
CA GLU A 66 8.35 -6.04 16.61
C GLU A 66 9.08 -7.32 16.19
N ASP A 67 9.94 -7.18 15.20
CA ASP A 67 10.85 -8.24 14.77
C ASP A 67 12.29 -7.81 15.08
N VAL A 68 13.26 -8.70 14.86
CA VAL A 68 14.65 -8.45 15.22
C VAL A 68 15.21 -7.20 14.54
N PHE A 69 14.98 -7.04 13.24
CA PHE A 69 15.53 -5.94 12.45
C PHE A 69 14.50 -4.96 11.93
N SER A 70 13.22 -5.21 12.18
CA SER A 70 12.15 -4.45 11.56
C SER A 70 10.91 -4.42 12.43
N TYR A 71 9.91 -3.65 11.98
CA TYR A 71 8.55 -3.74 12.48
C TYR A 71 7.65 -4.20 11.36
N ILE A 72 6.68 -5.05 11.70
CA ILE A 72 5.63 -5.48 10.79
C ILE A 72 4.37 -4.74 11.19
N LEU A 73 3.85 -3.94 10.27
CA LEU A 73 2.59 -3.22 10.48
C LEU A 73 1.48 -3.98 9.78
N ILE A 74 0.41 -4.24 10.49
CA ILE A 74 -0.84 -4.71 9.88
C ILE A 74 -1.77 -3.52 9.83
N VAL A 75 -2.08 -3.07 8.63
CA VAL A 75 -2.94 -1.91 8.42
C VAL A 75 -4.21 -2.35 7.70
N SER A 76 -5.29 -1.60 7.88
CA SER A 76 -6.55 -1.86 7.18
C SER A 76 -6.92 -0.68 6.30
N THR A 77 -7.49 -1.00 5.13
CA THR A 77 -8.01 -0.02 4.18
C THR A 77 -9.45 0.38 4.57
N LYS A 78 -10.06 1.27 3.79
CA LYS A 78 -11.46 1.66 3.97
C LYS A 78 -12.41 0.47 3.88
N GLU A 79 -12.05 -0.53 3.07
CA GLU A 79 -12.84 -1.76 2.91
C GLU A 79 -12.51 -2.81 3.98
N GLU A 80 -11.77 -2.41 5.01
CA GLU A 80 -11.34 -3.29 6.10
C GLU A 80 -10.43 -4.44 5.66
N ALA A 81 -9.86 -4.34 4.48
CA ALA A 81 -8.87 -5.30 4.01
C ALA A 81 -7.53 -5.05 4.71
N ARG A 82 -6.88 -6.12 5.13
CA ARG A 82 -5.60 -6.04 5.83
C ARG A 82 -4.45 -6.12 4.86
N ILE A 83 -3.49 -5.24 5.06
CA ILE A 83 -2.26 -5.17 4.28
C ILE A 83 -1.08 -5.22 5.25
N ARG A 84 -0.10 -6.04 4.93
CA ARG A 84 1.14 -6.13 5.70
C ARG A 84 2.16 -5.15 5.13
N VAL A 85 2.77 -4.37 6.01
CA VAL A 85 3.82 -3.40 5.67
C VAL A 85 5.04 -3.70 6.52
N ASP A 86 6.17 -3.97 5.89
CA ASP A 86 7.43 -4.19 6.58
C ASP A 86 8.26 -2.92 6.54
N VAL A 87 8.64 -2.39 7.70
CA VAL A 87 9.43 -1.17 7.81
C VAL A 87 10.68 -1.42 8.63
N THR A 88 11.74 -0.66 8.36
CA THR A 88 12.91 -0.69 9.22
C THR A 88 12.60 -0.04 10.56
N LYS A 89 13.38 -0.35 11.59
CA LYS A 89 13.20 0.28 12.89
C LYS A 89 13.43 1.79 12.82
N GLU A 90 14.39 2.23 11.99
CA GLU A 90 14.65 3.65 11.78
C GLU A 90 13.49 4.37 11.13
N GLN A 91 12.92 3.78 10.07
CA GLN A 91 11.74 4.33 9.40
C GLN A 91 10.57 4.48 10.38
N TRP A 92 10.31 3.43 11.16
CA TRP A 92 9.21 3.45 12.10
C TRP A 92 9.40 4.52 13.19
N GLN A 93 10.60 4.66 13.73
CA GLN A 93 10.92 5.66 14.74
C GLN A 93 10.69 7.08 14.22
N GLN A 94 11.11 7.35 12.98
CA GLN A 94 10.90 8.65 12.34
C GLN A 94 9.42 8.89 12.07
N TYR A 95 8.74 7.88 11.55
CA TYR A 95 7.36 8.01 11.13
C TYR A 95 6.40 8.14 12.32
N GLN A 96 6.67 7.44 13.39
CA GLN A 96 5.86 7.45 14.61
C GLN A 96 5.60 8.84 15.16
N LYS A 97 6.55 9.75 15.00
CA LYS A 97 6.44 11.13 15.47
C LYS A 97 5.34 11.91 14.76
N HIS A 98 4.93 11.45 13.59
CA HIS A 98 3.98 12.14 12.73
C HIS A 98 2.61 11.44 12.66
N ILE A 99 2.47 10.30 13.34
CA ILE A 99 1.19 9.57 13.37
C ILE A 99 0.31 10.18 14.44
N SER A 100 -0.92 10.49 14.04
CA SER A 100 -1.96 10.94 14.97
C SER A 100 -2.93 9.78 15.20
N GLY A 101 -2.94 9.25 16.41
CA GLY A 101 -3.74 8.08 16.73
C GLY A 101 -3.23 6.84 16.01
N ASN A 102 -4.13 6.16 15.27
CA ASN A 102 -3.78 4.95 14.51
C ASN A 102 -3.88 5.15 13.00
N LYS A 103 -4.00 6.38 12.53
CA LYS A 103 -4.08 6.69 11.10
C LYS A 103 -2.70 6.79 10.49
N ILE A 104 -2.49 6.11 9.37
CA ILE A 104 -1.24 6.09 8.64
C ILE A 104 -1.52 6.24 7.15
N TRP A 105 -0.61 6.90 6.42
CA TRP A 105 -0.63 6.94 4.97
C TRP A 105 0.42 5.98 4.45
N ILE A 106 0.04 5.15 3.48
CA ILE A 106 0.98 4.23 2.84
C ILE A 106 1.12 4.59 1.37
N GLY A 107 2.31 4.36 0.83
CA GLY A 107 2.62 4.60 -0.57
C GLY A 107 3.22 3.36 -1.22
N ILE A 108 2.93 3.18 -2.50
CA ILE A 108 3.42 2.06 -3.32
C ILE A 108 3.96 2.64 -4.62
N ASP A 109 5.23 2.36 -4.92
CA ASP A 109 5.80 2.79 -6.20
C ASP A 109 5.18 2.02 -7.36
N GLU A 110 4.97 2.69 -8.48
CA GLU A 110 4.37 2.07 -9.67
C GLU A 110 5.11 0.82 -10.12
N LYS A 111 6.44 0.82 -10.04
CA LYS A 111 7.30 -0.31 -10.46
C LYS A 111 7.14 -1.55 -9.58
N ASP A 112 6.61 -1.39 -8.38
CA ASP A 112 6.50 -2.46 -7.40
C ASP A 112 5.13 -3.12 -7.40
N VAL A 113 4.22 -2.68 -8.27
CA VAL A 113 2.91 -3.26 -8.44
C VAL A 113 3.03 -4.44 -9.42
N MET A 114 2.66 -5.63 -8.97
CA MET A 114 2.68 -6.84 -9.80
C MET A 114 1.27 -7.17 -10.28
N LEU A 115 1.10 -7.27 -11.60
CA LEU A 115 -0.17 -7.66 -12.21
C LEU A 115 -0.11 -9.14 -12.59
N LEU A 116 -1.11 -9.90 -12.16
CA LEU A 116 -1.16 -11.35 -12.32
C LEU A 116 -2.49 -11.76 -12.95
N LYS A 117 -2.41 -12.81 -13.75
CA LYS A 117 -3.60 -13.39 -14.37
C LYS A 117 -4.27 -14.40 -13.46
#